data_b0b595fa93f23f029d62e7e61bbede65
#
_entry.id   b0b595fa93f23f029d62e7e61bbede65
#
_cell.length_a   1.000
_cell.length_b   1.000
_cell.length_c   1.000
_cell.angle_alpha   90.00
_cell.angle_beta   90.00
_cell.angle_gamma   90.00
#
_symmetry.space_group_name_H-M   'P 1'
#
loop_
_entity.id
_entity.type
_entity.pdbx_description
1 polymer ?
#
loop_
_entity_poly.entity_id
_entity_poly.type
_entity_poly.pdbx_seq_one_letter_code
_entity_poly.pdbx_strand_id
1 'polypeptide(L)'
;MQRYFIPKEQFGSTSVRIEGDDAHHLVRVMRAQAGNKIIVSDGLSREALAQITEVDKAVVTAAIIEERPMTAEPRIQVWVAQSLPKADKMETVIQKGTEIGAARFLPFVSERTVVQYDAKKETKRTQRWQKIAKEAAEQAHRNRIPVVEGVHSWKQILEQAAR
;
A
#
# COMPACT_ATOMS: atom_id res chain seq x y z
N MET A 1 -12.45 9.16 -7.74
CA MET A 1 -11.39 8.94 -8.75
C MET A 1 -10.47 7.87 -8.19
N GLN A 2 -10.07 6.90 -8.99
CA GLN A 2 -9.20 5.81 -8.52
C GLN A 2 -7.76 6.30 -8.38
N ARG A 3 -7.05 5.74 -7.39
CA ARG A 3 -5.64 5.97 -7.14
C ARG A 3 -4.89 4.65 -7.22
N TYR A 4 -3.66 4.68 -7.75
CA TYR A 4 -2.76 3.53 -7.86
C TYR A 4 -1.35 3.91 -7.45
N PHE A 5 -0.73 3.04 -6.65
CA PHE A 5 0.71 3.11 -6.41
C PHE A 5 1.44 2.25 -7.43
N ILE A 6 2.25 2.88 -8.25
CA ILE A 6 3.03 2.22 -9.30
C ILE A 6 4.53 2.30 -9.01
N PRO A 7 5.33 1.33 -9.44
CA PRO A 7 6.78 1.41 -9.34
C PRO A 7 7.33 2.67 -10.03
N LYS A 8 8.41 3.22 -9.48
CA LYS A 8 9.05 4.44 -10.00
C LYS A 8 9.44 4.30 -11.47
N GLU A 9 9.83 3.10 -11.90
CA GLU A 9 10.22 2.76 -13.26
C GLU A 9 9.07 2.88 -14.27
N GLN A 10 7.84 2.78 -13.78
CA GLN A 10 6.61 2.95 -14.58
C GLN A 10 6.17 4.42 -14.68
N PHE A 11 6.86 5.31 -13.96
CA PHE A 11 6.55 6.73 -13.90
C PHE A 11 7.50 7.53 -14.80
N GLY A 12 7.10 7.77 -16.02
CA GLY A 12 7.87 8.59 -16.99
C GLY A 12 7.76 10.09 -16.73
N SER A 13 8.32 10.90 -17.62
CA SER A 13 8.26 12.36 -17.54
C SER A 13 6.90 12.93 -17.96
N THR A 14 6.26 12.34 -18.97
CA THR A 14 5.00 12.82 -19.55
C THR A 14 3.90 11.77 -19.54
N SER A 15 4.24 10.52 -19.24
CA SER A 15 3.29 9.40 -19.23
C SER A 15 3.67 8.39 -18.17
N VAL A 16 2.70 7.55 -17.81
CA VAL A 16 2.88 6.41 -16.93
C VAL A 16 2.44 5.13 -17.63
N ARG A 17 3.08 4.03 -17.26
CA ARG A 17 2.69 2.67 -17.66
C ARG A 17 2.27 1.92 -16.42
N ILE A 18 1.05 1.39 -16.41
CA ILE A 18 0.50 0.60 -15.31
C ILE A 18 0.47 -0.84 -15.77
N GLU A 19 1.10 -1.72 -15.01
CA GLU A 19 1.26 -3.14 -15.33
C GLU A 19 0.82 -4.02 -14.15
N GLY A 20 0.75 -5.34 -14.38
CA GLY A 20 0.46 -6.32 -13.33
C GLY A 20 -0.95 -6.24 -12.76
N ASP A 21 -1.07 -6.41 -11.44
CA ASP A 21 -2.36 -6.46 -10.73
C ASP A 21 -3.16 -5.15 -10.91
N ASP A 22 -2.49 -4.00 -10.96
CA ASP A 22 -3.14 -2.70 -11.10
C ASP A 22 -3.73 -2.50 -12.50
N ALA A 23 -3.02 -2.94 -13.55
CA ALA A 23 -3.56 -2.95 -14.91
C ALA A 23 -4.75 -3.90 -15.02
N HIS A 24 -4.63 -5.11 -14.44
CA HIS A 24 -5.72 -6.07 -14.41
C HIS A 24 -6.96 -5.48 -13.70
N HIS A 25 -6.78 -4.82 -12.57
CA HIS A 25 -7.85 -4.15 -11.84
C HIS A 25 -8.50 -3.05 -12.69
N LEU A 26 -7.70 -2.17 -13.31
CA LEU A 26 -8.21 -1.13 -14.22
C LEU A 26 -9.06 -1.71 -15.36
N VAL A 27 -8.55 -2.72 -16.03
CA VAL A 27 -9.21 -3.30 -17.23
C VAL A 27 -10.42 -4.14 -16.87
N ARG A 28 -10.30 -5.05 -15.90
CA ARG A 28 -11.31 -6.08 -15.62
C ARG A 28 -12.36 -5.64 -14.60
N VAL A 29 -11.95 -4.91 -13.57
CA VAL A 29 -12.84 -4.49 -12.49
C VAL A 29 -13.43 -3.13 -12.79
N MET A 30 -12.57 -2.15 -13.08
CA MET A 30 -12.98 -0.78 -13.32
C MET A 30 -13.49 -0.53 -14.75
N ARG A 31 -13.20 -1.45 -15.68
CA ARG A 31 -13.55 -1.33 -17.12
C ARG A 31 -13.12 0.02 -17.68
N ALA A 32 -11.91 0.41 -17.32
CA ALA A 32 -11.34 1.70 -17.69
C ALA A 32 -11.22 1.82 -19.21
N GLN A 33 -11.41 3.03 -19.70
CA GLN A 33 -11.36 3.37 -21.12
C GLN A 33 -10.44 4.57 -21.34
N ALA A 34 -9.95 4.74 -22.56
CA ALA A 34 -9.26 5.95 -22.95
C ALA A 34 -10.12 7.19 -22.62
N GLY A 35 -9.48 8.22 -22.10
CA GLY A 35 -10.14 9.42 -21.59
C GLY A 35 -10.47 9.42 -20.10
N ASN A 36 -10.51 8.24 -19.43
CA ASN A 36 -10.72 8.18 -17.98
C ASN A 36 -9.53 8.80 -17.24
N LYS A 37 -9.80 9.44 -16.13
CA LYS A 37 -8.78 10.05 -15.27
C LYS A 37 -8.53 9.21 -14.04
N ILE A 38 -7.25 9.08 -13.68
CA ILE A 38 -6.75 8.34 -12.50
C ILE A 38 -5.69 9.18 -11.78
N ILE A 39 -5.47 8.88 -10.52
CA ILE A 39 -4.33 9.40 -9.77
C ILE A 39 -3.29 8.28 -9.70
N VAL A 40 -2.05 8.61 -9.99
CA VAL A 40 -0.91 7.70 -9.86
C VAL A 40 0.14 8.28 -8.92
N SER A 41 0.76 7.45 -8.11
CA SER A 41 1.82 7.85 -7.19
C SER A 41 2.93 6.80 -7.18
N ASP A 42 4.19 7.24 -7.01
CA ASP A 42 5.30 6.32 -6.76
C ASP A 42 5.45 5.97 -5.26
N GLY A 43 4.60 6.56 -4.42
CA GLY A 43 4.63 6.36 -2.97
C GLY A 43 5.82 7.01 -2.26
N LEU A 44 6.65 7.78 -2.96
CA LEU A 44 7.89 8.36 -2.45
C LEU A 44 7.96 9.86 -2.64
N SER A 45 7.88 10.32 -3.88
CA SER A 45 8.19 11.70 -4.28
C SER A 45 7.26 12.27 -5.34
N ARG A 46 6.54 11.45 -6.08
CA ARG A 46 5.72 11.89 -7.20
C ARG A 46 4.28 11.38 -7.10
N GLU A 47 3.37 12.28 -7.38
CA GLU A 47 1.96 12.00 -7.59
C GLU A 47 1.47 12.83 -8.77
N ALA A 48 0.65 12.23 -9.62
CA ALA A 48 0.11 12.92 -10.77
C ALA A 48 -1.35 12.55 -11.04
N LEU A 49 -2.10 13.50 -11.58
CA LEU A 49 -3.33 13.25 -12.30
C LEU A 49 -2.96 12.84 -13.72
N ALA A 50 -3.41 11.67 -14.13
CA ALA A 50 -3.16 11.14 -15.45
C ALA A 50 -4.45 10.78 -16.17
N GLN A 51 -4.46 10.92 -17.51
CA GLN A 51 -5.57 10.52 -18.37
C GLN A 51 -5.16 9.30 -19.18
N ILE A 52 -5.96 8.25 -19.11
CA ILE A 52 -5.73 7.03 -19.86
C ILE A 52 -5.78 7.33 -21.36
N THR A 53 -4.74 6.98 -22.06
CA THR A 53 -4.62 7.14 -23.53
C THR A 53 -4.81 5.80 -24.23
N GLU A 54 -4.35 4.71 -23.64
CA GLU A 54 -4.42 3.38 -24.23
C GLU A 54 -4.69 2.32 -23.16
N VAL A 55 -5.53 1.36 -23.50
CA VAL A 55 -5.86 0.21 -22.66
C VAL A 55 -5.60 -1.05 -23.44
N ASP A 56 -4.59 -1.81 -23.03
CA ASP A 56 -4.34 -3.17 -23.49
C ASP A 56 -4.61 -4.18 -22.37
N LYS A 57 -4.66 -5.47 -22.68
CA LYS A 57 -5.00 -6.55 -21.73
C LYS A 57 -4.09 -6.60 -20.50
N ALA A 58 -2.83 -6.22 -20.64
CA ALA A 58 -1.80 -6.34 -19.62
C ALA A 58 -1.17 -4.99 -19.22
N VAL A 59 -1.42 -3.93 -19.98
CA VAL A 59 -0.79 -2.62 -19.77
C VAL A 59 -1.81 -1.51 -20.00
N VAL A 60 -1.82 -0.54 -19.13
CA VAL A 60 -2.59 0.70 -19.31
C VAL A 60 -1.60 1.85 -19.38
N THR A 61 -1.66 2.63 -20.45
CA THR A 61 -0.85 3.84 -20.63
C THR A 61 -1.72 5.06 -20.33
N ALA A 62 -1.16 6.01 -19.58
CA ALA A 62 -1.85 7.26 -19.31
C ALA A 62 -0.88 8.46 -19.44
N ALA A 63 -1.36 9.54 -20.03
CA ALA A 63 -0.63 10.80 -20.11
C ALA A 63 -0.77 11.57 -18.79
N ILE A 64 0.34 12.12 -18.29
CA ILE A 64 0.33 13.00 -17.12
C ILE A 64 -0.30 14.34 -17.53
N ILE A 65 -1.37 14.73 -16.84
CA ILE A 65 -2.04 16.01 -17.03
C ILE A 65 -1.45 17.06 -16.08
N GLU A 66 -1.20 16.65 -14.82
CA GLU A 66 -0.82 17.55 -13.74
C GLU A 66 -0.03 16.77 -12.66
N GLU A 67 1.12 17.30 -12.27
CA GLU A 67 1.83 16.83 -11.06
C GLU A 67 1.12 17.39 -9.84
N ARG A 68 0.95 16.55 -8.80
CA ARG A 68 0.21 16.90 -7.59
C ARG A 68 1.12 16.92 -6.38
N PRO A 69 0.89 17.84 -5.43
CA PRO A 69 1.65 17.86 -4.19
C PRO A 69 1.31 16.66 -3.30
N MET A 70 2.34 16.09 -2.67
CA MET A 70 2.20 14.98 -1.73
C MET A 70 1.97 15.51 -0.31
N THR A 71 0.76 15.94 0.01
CA THR A 71 0.40 16.62 1.28
C THR A 71 -0.56 15.83 2.16
N ALA A 72 -0.92 14.59 1.79
CA ALA A 72 -1.92 13.80 2.50
C ALA A 72 -1.37 13.01 3.70
N GLU A 73 -0.07 13.11 4.01
CA GLU A 73 0.51 12.37 5.12
C GLU A 73 0.47 13.16 6.43
N PRO A 74 0.23 12.50 7.57
CA PRO A 74 0.35 13.12 8.88
C PRO A 74 1.77 13.65 9.13
N ARG A 75 1.89 14.75 9.87
CA ARG A 75 3.20 15.32 10.24
C ARG A 75 4.00 14.41 11.17
N ILE A 76 3.31 13.59 11.95
CA ILE A 76 3.91 12.63 12.90
C ILE A 76 3.78 11.24 12.32
N GLN A 77 4.87 10.48 12.34
CA GLN A 77 4.85 9.07 11.97
C GLN A 77 4.38 8.22 13.15
N VAL A 78 3.22 7.60 13.01
CA VAL A 78 2.68 6.67 14.00
C VAL A 78 3.03 5.25 13.60
N TRP A 79 3.69 4.52 14.49
CA TRP A 79 3.97 3.09 14.35
C TRP A 79 3.04 2.28 15.24
N VAL A 80 2.43 1.26 14.70
CA VAL A 80 1.48 0.40 15.39
C VAL A 80 2.15 -0.94 15.71
N ALA A 81 2.54 -1.13 16.96
CA ALA A 81 2.97 -2.44 17.46
C ALA A 81 1.73 -3.23 17.91
N GLN A 82 1.44 -4.34 17.24
CA GLN A 82 0.26 -5.17 17.48
C GLN A 82 0.65 -6.61 17.75
N SER A 83 0.29 -7.13 18.93
CA SER A 83 0.37 -8.56 19.19
C SER A 83 -0.54 -9.33 18.24
N LEU A 84 -0.04 -10.46 17.69
CA LEU A 84 -0.78 -11.24 16.70
C LEU A 84 -2.14 -11.69 17.26
N PRO A 85 -3.25 -11.17 16.73
CA PRO A 85 -4.57 -11.58 17.16
C PRO A 85 -4.99 -12.89 16.47
N LYS A 86 -6.04 -13.52 16.97
CA LYS A 86 -6.64 -14.70 16.34
C LYS A 86 -7.32 -14.33 15.02
N ALA A 87 -7.32 -15.28 14.08
CA ALA A 87 -7.96 -15.18 12.77
C ALA A 87 -7.48 -13.95 11.96
N ASP A 88 -8.37 -13.32 11.20
CA ASP A 88 -8.05 -12.24 10.26
C ASP A 88 -8.14 -10.83 10.89
N LYS A 89 -8.18 -10.74 12.22
CA LYS A 89 -8.27 -9.44 12.91
C LYS A 89 -7.08 -8.52 12.64
N MET A 90 -5.90 -9.09 12.35
CA MET A 90 -4.73 -8.31 11.96
C MET A 90 -4.96 -7.54 10.65
N GLU A 91 -5.72 -8.10 9.72
CA GLU A 91 -6.07 -7.44 8.46
C GLU A 91 -6.90 -6.18 8.71
N THR A 92 -7.86 -6.25 9.63
CA THR A 92 -8.64 -5.08 10.05
C THR A 92 -7.78 -4.01 10.71
N VAL A 93 -6.83 -4.41 11.57
CA VAL A 93 -5.88 -3.46 12.21
C VAL A 93 -5.05 -2.74 11.16
N ILE A 94 -4.52 -3.46 10.19
CA ILE A 94 -3.70 -2.89 9.12
C ILE A 94 -4.56 -1.97 8.24
N GLN A 95 -5.72 -2.43 7.80
CA GLN A 95 -6.63 -1.64 6.97
C GLN A 95 -7.00 -0.33 7.66
N LYS A 96 -7.56 -0.40 8.86
CA LYS A 96 -8.03 0.80 9.59
C LYS A 96 -6.87 1.68 10.07
N GLY A 97 -5.77 1.09 10.52
CA GLY A 97 -4.57 1.85 10.85
C GLY A 97 -4.01 2.61 9.66
N THR A 98 -4.04 2.00 8.47
CA THR A 98 -3.65 2.68 7.22
C THR A 98 -4.59 3.83 6.90
N GLU A 99 -5.89 3.63 6.95
CA GLU A 99 -6.90 4.66 6.65
C GLU A 99 -6.73 5.91 7.55
N ILE A 100 -6.32 5.74 8.82
CA ILE A 100 -6.14 6.85 9.77
C ILE A 100 -4.70 7.39 9.84
N GLY A 101 -3.78 6.91 9.01
CA GLY A 101 -2.47 7.53 8.83
C GLY A 101 -1.29 6.81 9.48
N ALA A 102 -1.42 5.56 9.96
CA ALA A 102 -0.27 4.79 10.45
C ALA A 102 0.81 4.69 9.37
N ALA A 103 2.08 4.89 9.75
CA ALA A 103 3.23 4.83 8.86
C ALA A 103 3.87 3.44 8.81
N ARG A 104 3.71 2.65 9.88
CA ARG A 104 4.34 1.34 10.00
C ARG A 104 3.55 0.42 10.92
N PHE A 105 3.56 -0.86 10.62
CA PHE A 105 2.98 -1.92 11.45
C PHE A 105 4.08 -2.90 11.86
N LEU A 106 4.13 -3.19 13.16
CA LEU A 106 5.09 -4.07 13.82
C LEU A 106 4.34 -5.23 14.47
N PRO A 107 3.98 -6.29 13.71
CA PRO A 107 3.37 -7.48 14.30
C PRO A 107 4.34 -8.13 15.29
N PHE A 108 3.86 -8.59 16.44
CA PHE A 108 4.72 -9.30 17.38
C PHE A 108 4.02 -10.44 18.10
N VAL A 109 4.85 -11.36 18.63
CA VAL A 109 4.41 -12.48 19.45
C VAL A 109 4.50 -12.08 20.93
N SER A 110 3.37 -12.15 21.64
CA SER A 110 3.32 -12.00 23.10
C SER A 110 3.17 -13.37 23.76
N GLU A 111 3.37 -13.45 25.08
CA GLU A 111 3.17 -14.67 25.87
C GLU A 111 1.78 -15.31 25.69
N ARG A 112 0.77 -14.50 25.39
CA ARG A 112 -0.61 -14.94 25.17
C ARG A 112 -0.94 -15.22 23.70
N THR A 113 0.05 -15.11 22.80
CA THR A 113 -0.17 -15.39 21.37
C THR A 113 -0.30 -16.91 21.15
N VAL A 114 -1.47 -17.34 20.72
CA VAL A 114 -1.76 -18.77 20.45
C VAL A 114 -1.29 -19.18 19.05
N VAL A 115 -1.01 -18.23 18.19
CA VAL A 115 -0.71 -18.47 16.78
C VAL A 115 0.78 -18.66 16.59
N GLN A 116 1.17 -19.87 16.14
CA GLN A 116 2.53 -20.16 15.69
C GLN A 116 2.57 -20.23 14.18
N TYR A 117 3.46 -19.46 13.58
CA TYR A 117 3.72 -19.51 12.14
C TYR A 117 5.08 -20.14 11.88
N ASP A 118 5.16 -21.06 10.94
CA ASP A 118 6.43 -21.38 10.29
C ASP A 118 6.85 -20.22 9.37
N ALA A 119 8.14 -20.09 9.06
CA ALA A 119 8.69 -18.99 8.27
C ALA A 119 7.99 -18.80 6.92
N LYS A 120 7.54 -19.89 6.27
CA LYS A 120 6.85 -19.81 4.98
C LYS A 120 5.45 -19.23 5.10
N LYS A 121 4.72 -19.58 6.17
CA LYS A 121 3.38 -19.02 6.44
C LYS A 121 3.47 -17.57 6.86
N GLU A 122 4.50 -17.21 7.63
CA GLU A 122 4.79 -15.84 8.04
C GLU A 122 5.01 -14.94 6.82
N THR A 123 5.92 -15.34 5.91
CA THR A 123 6.20 -14.58 4.68
C THR A 123 4.95 -14.35 3.84
N LYS A 124 4.13 -15.39 3.62
CA LYS A 124 2.88 -15.25 2.85
C LYS A 124 1.90 -14.29 3.52
N ARG A 125 1.79 -14.33 4.85
CA ARG A 125 0.90 -13.42 5.59
C ARG A 125 1.38 -11.98 5.54
N THR A 126 2.67 -11.73 5.73
CA THR A 126 3.25 -10.40 5.63
C THR A 126 3.03 -9.81 4.24
N GLN A 127 3.21 -10.60 3.19
CA GLN A 127 2.90 -10.17 1.82
C GLN A 127 1.43 -9.81 1.64
N ARG A 128 0.51 -10.63 2.18
CA ARG A 128 -0.93 -10.34 2.14
C ARG A 128 -1.27 -9.06 2.91
N TRP A 129 -0.69 -8.87 4.09
CA TRP A 129 -0.88 -7.67 4.91
C TRP A 129 -0.33 -6.41 4.22
N GLN A 130 0.83 -6.52 3.55
CA GLN A 130 1.36 -5.42 2.76
C GLN A 130 0.44 -5.04 1.59
N LYS A 131 -0.19 -6.03 0.95
CA LYS A 131 -1.19 -5.78 -0.10
C LYS A 131 -2.42 -5.05 0.46
N ILE A 132 -2.94 -5.46 1.62
CA ILE A 132 -4.04 -4.78 2.31
C ILE A 132 -3.67 -3.33 2.65
N ALA A 133 -2.46 -3.09 3.14
CA ALA A 133 -1.97 -1.74 3.41
C ALA A 133 -1.92 -0.88 2.13
N LYS A 134 -1.47 -1.44 1.00
CA LYS A 134 -1.49 -0.76 -0.31
C LYS A 134 -2.93 -0.38 -0.70
N GLU A 135 -3.84 -1.35 -0.73
CA GLU A 135 -5.25 -1.13 -1.11
C GLU A 135 -5.94 -0.10 -0.22
N ALA A 136 -5.71 -0.16 1.11
CA ALA A 136 -6.25 0.81 2.05
C ALA A 136 -5.66 2.22 1.86
N ALA A 137 -4.37 2.33 1.56
CA ALA A 137 -3.72 3.60 1.26
C ALA A 137 -4.25 4.23 -0.04
N GLU A 138 -4.52 3.43 -1.06
CA GLU A 138 -5.15 3.86 -2.31
C GLU A 138 -6.56 4.41 -2.07
N GLN A 139 -7.38 3.67 -1.31
CA GLN A 139 -8.75 4.09 -0.96
C GLN A 139 -8.78 5.35 -0.09
N ALA A 140 -7.87 5.46 0.87
CA ALA A 140 -7.76 6.62 1.76
C ALA A 140 -7.03 7.82 1.12
N HIS A 141 -6.63 7.72 -0.14
CA HIS A 141 -5.89 8.75 -0.87
C HIS A 141 -4.58 9.19 -0.17
N ARG A 142 -3.90 8.26 0.47
CA ARG A 142 -2.59 8.51 1.08
C ARG A 142 -1.51 8.69 0.02
N ASN A 143 -0.46 9.42 0.35
CA ASN A 143 0.69 9.58 -0.53
C ASN A 143 1.74 8.47 -0.35
N ARG A 144 1.66 7.70 0.73
CA ARG A 144 2.61 6.62 1.06
C ARG A 144 1.88 5.34 1.44
N ILE A 145 2.48 4.21 1.11
CA ILE A 145 2.05 2.91 1.59
C ILE A 145 2.73 2.65 2.93
N PRO A 146 2.01 2.34 4.01
CA PRO A 146 2.63 1.93 5.27
C PRO A 146 3.46 0.65 5.08
N VAL A 147 4.55 0.56 5.81
CA VAL A 147 5.37 -0.65 5.84
C VAL A 147 4.76 -1.65 6.82
N VAL A 148 4.52 -2.86 6.38
CA VAL A 148 4.16 -3.98 7.26
C VAL A 148 5.38 -4.88 7.43
N GLU A 149 5.96 -4.88 8.62
CA GLU A 149 7.15 -5.67 8.91
C GLU A 149 6.83 -7.16 9.17
N GLY A 150 7.84 -7.99 9.18
CA GLY A 150 7.75 -9.36 9.65
C GLY A 150 7.39 -9.45 11.14
N VAL A 151 7.16 -10.65 11.64
CA VAL A 151 6.77 -10.85 13.04
C VAL A 151 7.99 -10.70 13.96
N HIS A 152 7.83 -9.88 15.00
CA HIS A 152 8.87 -9.58 15.99
C HIS A 152 8.64 -10.34 17.30
N SER A 153 9.69 -10.49 18.10
CA SER A 153 9.57 -10.75 19.53
C SER A 153 9.28 -9.45 20.28
N TRP A 154 8.74 -9.55 21.49
CA TRP A 154 8.54 -8.39 22.37
C TRP A 154 9.86 -7.62 22.62
N LYS A 155 10.97 -8.34 22.80
CA LYS A 155 12.29 -7.72 22.97
C LYS A 155 12.69 -6.85 21.78
N GLN A 156 12.49 -7.33 20.54
CA GLN A 156 12.77 -6.57 19.33
C GLN A 156 11.90 -5.30 19.22
N ILE A 157 10.63 -5.36 19.65
CA ILE A 157 9.77 -4.18 19.69
C ILE A 157 10.33 -3.12 20.64
N LEU A 158 10.77 -3.51 21.85
CA LEU A 158 11.38 -2.58 22.81
C LEU A 158 12.68 -1.95 22.27
N GLU A 159 13.50 -2.74 21.59
CA GLU A 159 14.74 -2.23 20.97
C GLU A 159 14.47 -1.23 19.86
N GLN A 160 13.39 -1.40 19.09
CA GLN A 160 12.98 -0.44 18.07
C GLN A 160 12.39 0.84 18.68
N ALA A 161 11.64 0.73 19.75
CA ALA A 161 11.02 1.89 20.43
C ALA A 161 12.06 2.78 21.16
N ALA A 162 13.24 2.26 21.47
CA ALA A 162 14.32 2.98 22.14
C ALA A 162 15.22 3.77 21.18
N ARG A 163 15.01 3.69 19.88
CA ARG A 163 15.77 4.41 18.83
C ARG A 163 15.05 5.68 18.39
#